data_f7b2e0aa001d2ddac65ecb3044891d1e
#
_entry.id   f7b2e0aa001d2ddac65ecb3044891d1e
#
_cell.length_a   1.000
_cell.length_b   1.000
_cell.length_c   1.000
_cell.angle_alpha   90.00
_cell.angle_beta   90.00
_cell.angle_gamma   90.00
#
_symmetry.space_group_name_H-M   'P 1'
#
loop_
_entity.id
_entity.type
_entity.pdbx_description
1 polymer ?
#
loop_
_entity_poly.entity_id
_entity_poly.type
_entity_poly.pdbx_seq_one_letter_code
_entity_poly.pdbx_strand_id
1 'polypeptide(L)'
;QDVLKEVRVALHAKVMPQHMGVFATTGMGKSNFMKVFCASCMQVRQFGLLIVDPHGEYVAGGRSSSGEPTRGLLHVSAGRDGLSVFTIRDDAYRSKYALSRLYLEHDDFRASDLNLLFDHSDAQRDVVELLDDMRGSELIQFFLSTEFDTFDASAYDGPFPHIARLLRS
;
A
#
# COMPACT_ATOMS: atom_id res chain seq x y z
N GLN A 1 -41.75 1.23 -4.13
CA GLN A 1 -40.50 1.59 -4.86
C GLN A 1 -40.24 0.45 -5.83
N ASP A 2 -40.58 0.68 -7.09
CA ASP A 2 -40.23 -0.24 -8.17
C ASP A 2 -38.71 -0.19 -8.38
N VAL A 3 -38.04 -1.21 -7.88
CA VAL A 3 -36.65 -1.45 -8.18
C VAL A 3 -36.57 -1.78 -9.65
N LEU A 4 -35.85 -0.99 -10.42
CA LEU A 4 -35.52 -1.28 -11.82
C LEU A 4 -34.73 -2.59 -11.86
N LYS A 5 -35.41 -3.71 -11.95
CA LYS A 5 -34.86 -5.07 -11.82
C LYS A 5 -34.01 -5.53 -13.01
N GLU A 6 -33.90 -4.75 -14.10
CA GLU A 6 -33.29 -5.25 -15.34
C GLU A 6 -32.38 -4.27 -16.09
N VAL A 7 -31.87 -3.24 -15.45
CA VAL A 7 -30.85 -2.40 -16.10
C VAL A 7 -29.49 -3.08 -15.96
N ARG A 8 -29.02 -3.74 -17.01
CA ARG A 8 -27.68 -4.28 -17.09
C ARG A 8 -26.74 -3.16 -17.56
N VAL A 9 -25.83 -2.73 -16.68
CA VAL A 9 -24.73 -1.85 -17.04
C VAL A 9 -23.51 -2.70 -17.34
N ALA A 10 -23.04 -2.64 -18.57
CA ALA A 10 -21.80 -3.32 -18.98
C ALA A 10 -20.72 -2.30 -19.26
N LEU A 11 -19.53 -2.54 -18.72
CA LEU A 11 -18.33 -1.78 -19.05
C LEU A 11 -17.55 -2.53 -20.12
N HIS A 12 -17.21 -1.85 -21.21
CA HIS A 12 -16.37 -2.46 -22.24
C HIS A 12 -14.95 -2.64 -21.72
N ALA A 13 -14.29 -3.76 -22.04
CA ALA A 13 -12.93 -4.07 -21.58
C ALA A 13 -11.91 -2.96 -21.86
N LYS A 14 -12.08 -2.19 -22.93
CA LYS A 14 -11.20 -1.05 -23.28
C LYS A 14 -11.22 0.11 -22.27
N VAL A 15 -12.26 0.22 -21.44
CA VAL A 15 -12.33 1.28 -20.41
C VAL A 15 -11.72 0.84 -19.09
N MET A 16 -11.40 -0.43 -18.92
CA MET A 16 -10.83 -0.98 -17.68
C MET A 16 -9.48 -0.38 -17.30
N PRO A 17 -8.57 -0.01 -18.22
CA PRO A 17 -7.32 0.68 -17.89
C PRO A 17 -7.50 2.15 -17.50
N GLN A 18 -8.72 2.68 -17.59
CA GLN A 18 -9.01 4.06 -17.19
C GLN A 18 -9.24 4.16 -15.67
N HIS A 19 -9.08 5.37 -15.13
CA HIS A 19 -9.40 5.61 -13.72
C HIS A 19 -10.91 5.53 -13.50
N MET A 20 -11.30 4.72 -12.53
CA MET A 20 -12.70 4.58 -12.10
C MET A 20 -12.81 4.86 -10.61
N GLY A 21 -13.79 5.67 -10.23
CA GLY A 21 -14.12 5.93 -8.83
C GLY A 21 -15.36 5.14 -8.41
N VAL A 22 -15.29 4.44 -7.29
CA VAL A 22 -16.44 3.79 -6.65
C VAL A 22 -16.73 4.50 -5.34
N PHE A 23 -17.84 5.21 -5.30
CA PHE A 23 -18.24 6.04 -4.16
C PHE A 23 -19.50 5.45 -3.52
N ALA A 24 -19.46 5.31 -2.22
CA ALA A 24 -20.61 4.91 -1.41
C ALA A 24 -20.40 5.36 0.03
N THR A 25 -21.48 5.62 0.75
CA THR A 25 -21.43 5.84 2.19
C THR A 25 -21.02 4.57 2.92
N THR A 26 -20.51 4.71 4.14
CA THR A 26 -20.09 3.58 4.97
C THR A 26 -21.24 2.58 5.15
N GLY A 27 -20.95 1.29 5.03
CA GLY A 27 -21.95 0.22 5.19
C GLY A 27 -22.78 -0.11 3.95
N MET A 28 -22.69 0.68 2.86
CA MET A 28 -23.48 0.47 1.64
C MET A 28 -22.90 -0.58 0.67
N GLY A 29 -21.93 -1.36 1.11
CA GLY A 29 -21.45 -2.52 0.35
C GLY A 29 -20.35 -2.21 -0.67
N LYS A 30 -19.68 -1.04 -0.61
CA LYS A 30 -18.58 -0.67 -1.52
C LYS A 30 -17.50 -1.76 -1.59
N SER A 31 -16.96 -2.17 -0.45
CA SER A 31 -15.93 -3.22 -0.39
C SER A 31 -16.43 -4.58 -0.90
N ASN A 32 -17.71 -4.90 -0.68
CA ASN A 32 -18.29 -6.13 -1.20
C ASN A 32 -18.45 -6.09 -2.71
N PHE A 33 -18.92 -4.97 -3.26
CA PHE A 33 -18.97 -4.75 -4.71
C PHE A 33 -17.59 -4.91 -5.34
N MET A 34 -16.57 -4.29 -4.77
CA MET A 34 -15.20 -4.39 -5.28
C MET A 34 -14.64 -5.82 -5.17
N LYS A 35 -14.95 -6.57 -4.12
CA LYS A 35 -14.56 -7.99 -4.02
C LYS A 35 -15.20 -8.84 -5.13
N VAL A 36 -16.49 -8.63 -5.41
CA VAL A 36 -17.17 -9.32 -6.52
C VAL A 36 -16.55 -8.95 -7.85
N PHE A 37 -16.27 -7.68 -8.07
CA PHE A 37 -15.59 -7.19 -9.27
C PHE A 37 -14.21 -7.83 -9.45
N CYS A 38 -13.37 -7.81 -8.41
CA CYS A 38 -12.04 -8.44 -8.44
C CYS A 38 -12.14 -9.95 -8.70
N ALA A 39 -13.06 -10.65 -8.05
CA ALA A 39 -13.31 -12.07 -8.28
C ALA A 39 -13.69 -12.36 -9.73
N SER A 40 -14.53 -11.50 -10.34
CA SER A 40 -14.91 -11.61 -11.75
C SER A 40 -13.73 -11.39 -12.69
N CYS A 41 -12.88 -10.39 -12.41
CA CYS A 41 -11.65 -10.15 -13.17
C CYS A 41 -10.70 -11.36 -13.11
N MET A 42 -10.55 -11.95 -11.93
CA MET A 42 -9.72 -13.14 -11.73
C MET A 42 -10.24 -14.37 -12.51
N GLN A 43 -11.54 -14.51 -12.64
CA GLN A 43 -12.14 -15.59 -13.45
C GLN A 43 -11.91 -15.39 -14.95
N VAL A 44 -12.06 -14.14 -15.42
CA VAL A 44 -11.92 -13.81 -16.85
C VAL A 44 -10.47 -13.87 -17.32
N ARG A 45 -9.51 -13.59 -16.43
CA ARG A 45 -8.06 -13.64 -16.68
C ARG A 45 -7.56 -12.81 -17.87
N GLN A 46 -8.27 -11.71 -18.18
CA GLN A 46 -7.88 -10.79 -19.26
C GLN A 46 -6.97 -9.65 -18.80
N PHE A 47 -6.86 -9.46 -17.48
CA PHE A 47 -6.11 -8.36 -16.88
C PHE A 47 -5.25 -8.88 -15.71
N GLY A 48 -4.10 -8.25 -15.51
CA GLY A 48 -3.42 -8.27 -14.23
C GLY A 48 -4.19 -7.40 -13.23
N LEU A 49 -4.28 -7.83 -11.99
CA LEU A 49 -4.96 -7.11 -10.92
C LEU A 49 -4.01 -6.93 -9.74
N LEU A 50 -3.75 -5.69 -9.35
CA LEU A 50 -3.04 -5.34 -8.14
C LEU A 50 -4.03 -4.72 -7.15
N ILE A 51 -4.10 -5.27 -5.94
CA ILE A 51 -4.98 -4.78 -4.88
C ILE A 51 -4.12 -4.31 -3.72
N VAL A 52 -4.21 -3.03 -3.37
CA VAL A 52 -3.64 -2.48 -2.14
C VAL A 52 -4.73 -2.48 -1.08
N ASP A 53 -4.58 -3.35 -0.06
CA ASP A 53 -5.61 -3.62 0.96
C ASP A 53 -5.09 -3.31 2.38
N PRO A 54 -5.05 -2.02 2.77
CA PRO A 54 -4.50 -1.62 4.07
C PRO A 54 -5.30 -2.17 5.26
N HIS A 55 -6.57 -2.51 5.05
CA HIS A 55 -7.45 -3.03 6.10
C HIS A 55 -7.53 -4.56 6.15
N GLY A 56 -7.08 -5.26 5.11
CA GLY A 56 -7.14 -6.72 5.03
C GLY A 56 -8.53 -7.28 4.78
N GLU A 57 -9.43 -6.50 4.19
CA GLU A 57 -10.82 -6.89 3.93
C GLU A 57 -10.98 -7.79 2.70
N TYR A 58 -10.06 -7.71 1.75
CA TYR A 58 -10.17 -8.39 0.46
C TYR A 58 -9.71 -9.84 0.52
N VAL A 59 -8.71 -10.15 1.31
CA VAL A 59 -8.08 -11.48 1.35
C VAL A 59 -8.98 -12.51 2.00
N ALA A 60 -9.16 -12.41 3.30
CA ALA A 60 -9.90 -13.38 4.10
C ALA A 60 -11.38 -13.00 4.30
N GLY A 61 -11.73 -11.77 3.97
CA GLY A 61 -13.03 -11.19 4.31
C GLY A 61 -13.01 -10.58 5.70
N GLY A 62 -14.17 -10.24 6.20
CA GLY A 62 -14.34 -9.56 7.50
C GLY A 62 -15.75 -9.71 8.01
N ARG A 63 -16.27 -8.66 8.62
CA ARG A 63 -17.66 -8.57 9.06
C ARG A 63 -18.37 -7.44 8.32
N SER A 64 -19.61 -7.65 7.96
CA SER A 64 -20.49 -6.60 7.44
C SER A 64 -20.84 -5.59 8.53
N SER A 65 -21.47 -4.48 8.16
CA SER A 65 -22.02 -3.52 9.12
C SER A 65 -23.09 -4.12 10.05
N SER A 66 -23.75 -5.22 9.63
CA SER A 66 -24.68 -5.99 10.45
C SER A 66 -24.00 -7.05 11.33
N GLY A 67 -22.66 -7.15 11.29
CA GLY A 67 -21.88 -8.13 12.04
C GLY A 67 -21.75 -9.50 11.38
N GLU A 68 -22.41 -9.74 10.25
CA GLU A 68 -22.35 -11.01 9.52
C GLU A 68 -20.98 -11.22 8.88
N PRO A 69 -20.44 -12.46 8.88
CA PRO A 69 -19.17 -12.76 8.26
C PRO A 69 -19.26 -12.57 6.74
N THR A 70 -18.28 -11.87 6.17
CA THR A 70 -18.16 -11.70 4.72
C THR A 70 -16.99 -12.52 4.20
N ARG A 71 -17.14 -13.05 2.99
CA ARG A 71 -16.08 -13.82 2.34
C ARG A 71 -15.07 -12.89 1.66
N GLY A 72 -13.81 -13.29 1.67
CA GLY A 72 -12.74 -12.67 0.91
C GLY A 72 -12.43 -13.43 -0.38
N LEU A 73 -11.46 -12.93 -1.14
CA LEU A 73 -11.06 -13.48 -2.44
C LEU A 73 -10.46 -14.90 -2.33
N LEU A 74 -9.86 -15.26 -1.20
CA LEU A 74 -9.38 -16.65 -0.97
C LEU A 74 -10.51 -17.68 -0.95
N HIS A 75 -11.75 -17.27 -0.72
CA HIS A 75 -12.90 -18.18 -0.68
C HIS A 75 -13.52 -18.46 -2.05
N VAL A 76 -13.09 -17.76 -3.10
CA VAL A 76 -13.51 -18.03 -4.46
C VAL A 76 -12.50 -18.97 -5.15
N SER A 77 -12.98 -19.84 -6.04
CA SER A 77 -12.11 -20.81 -6.72
C SER A 77 -10.95 -20.16 -7.46
N ALA A 78 -11.21 -19.07 -8.18
CA ALA A 78 -10.16 -18.31 -8.88
C ALA A 78 -9.12 -17.70 -7.93
N GLY A 79 -9.46 -17.42 -6.67
CA GLY A 79 -8.57 -16.85 -5.68
C GLY A 79 -7.56 -17.85 -5.12
N ARG A 80 -7.92 -19.11 -5.03
CA ARG A 80 -6.99 -20.16 -4.53
C ARG A 80 -5.80 -20.39 -5.44
N ASP A 81 -6.02 -20.29 -6.75
CA ASP A 81 -5.02 -20.65 -7.75
C ASP A 81 -4.39 -19.44 -8.46
N GLY A 82 -4.95 -18.25 -8.26
CA GLY A 82 -4.56 -17.06 -9.02
C GLY A 82 -4.27 -15.82 -8.17
N LEU A 83 -4.34 -15.92 -6.83
CA LEU A 83 -4.09 -14.80 -5.93
C LEU A 83 -2.77 -15.00 -5.17
N SER A 84 -1.81 -14.12 -5.43
CA SER A 84 -0.59 -14.01 -4.62
C SER A 84 -0.78 -12.89 -3.62
N VAL A 85 -0.66 -13.19 -2.33
CA VAL A 85 -0.87 -12.22 -1.26
C VAL A 85 0.41 -12.04 -0.46
N PHE A 86 0.85 -10.80 -0.37
CA PHE A 86 1.98 -10.38 0.46
C PHE A 86 1.48 -9.52 1.61
N THR A 87 1.97 -9.77 2.82
CA THR A 87 1.51 -9.05 4.01
C THR A 87 2.63 -8.88 5.03
N ILE A 88 2.56 -7.79 5.80
CA ILE A 88 3.44 -7.52 6.94
C ILE A 88 2.92 -8.14 8.24
N ARG A 89 1.72 -8.75 8.22
CA ARG A 89 1.13 -9.36 9.42
C ARG A 89 1.98 -10.51 9.95
N ASP A 90 1.72 -10.90 11.20
CA ASP A 90 2.46 -11.93 11.94
C ASP A 90 2.42 -13.32 11.28
N ASP A 91 3.27 -14.21 11.77
CA ASP A 91 3.41 -15.56 11.23
C ASP A 91 2.14 -16.40 11.42
N ALA A 92 1.40 -16.20 12.49
CA ALA A 92 0.17 -16.92 12.76
C ALA A 92 -0.89 -16.60 11.71
N TYR A 93 -1.04 -15.30 11.37
CA TYR A 93 -1.96 -14.88 10.33
C TYR A 93 -1.52 -15.41 8.94
N ARG A 94 -0.23 -15.29 8.62
CA ARG A 94 0.30 -15.78 7.33
C ARG A 94 0.10 -17.28 7.17
N SER A 95 0.43 -18.06 8.20
CA SER A 95 0.29 -19.52 8.18
C SER A 95 -1.16 -19.95 8.03
N LYS A 96 -2.10 -19.25 8.72
CA LYS A 96 -3.53 -19.55 8.65
C LYS A 96 -4.09 -19.47 7.23
N TYR A 97 -3.60 -18.55 6.43
CA TYR A 97 -4.12 -18.27 5.09
C TYR A 97 -3.13 -18.62 3.98
N ALA A 98 -1.99 -19.22 4.30
CA ALA A 98 -0.90 -19.55 3.37
C ALA A 98 -0.42 -18.30 2.58
N LEU A 99 -0.15 -17.20 3.29
CA LEU A 99 0.27 -15.93 2.71
C LEU A 99 1.78 -15.76 2.75
N SER A 100 2.30 -15.00 1.80
CA SER A 100 3.72 -14.61 1.75
C SER A 100 3.98 -13.39 2.64
N ARG A 101 5.20 -13.31 3.17
CA ARG A 101 5.64 -12.11 3.87
C ARG A 101 6.02 -11.04 2.86
N LEU A 102 5.58 -9.82 3.10
CA LEU A 102 6.10 -8.65 2.41
C LEU A 102 7.41 -8.24 3.10
N TYR A 103 8.47 -8.23 2.35
CA TYR A 103 9.76 -7.70 2.77
C TYR A 103 9.98 -6.37 2.06
N LEU A 104 10.52 -5.42 2.78
CA LEU A 104 11.19 -4.26 2.24
C LEU A 104 12.66 -4.44 2.62
N GLU A 105 13.54 -4.55 1.65
CA GLU A 105 14.96 -4.60 1.88
C GLU A 105 15.49 -3.18 2.12
N HIS A 106 16.58 -3.06 2.86
CA HIS A 106 17.16 -1.74 3.14
C HIS A 106 17.51 -1.00 1.84
N ASP A 107 17.95 -1.72 0.83
CA ASP A 107 18.36 -1.14 -0.45
C ASP A 107 17.19 -0.69 -1.34
N ASP A 108 15.95 -1.08 -0.99
CA ASP A 108 14.75 -0.56 -1.65
C ASP A 108 14.38 0.84 -1.15
N PHE A 109 14.92 1.27 -0.01
CA PHE A 109 14.60 2.55 0.61
C PHE A 109 15.54 3.66 0.12
N ARG A 110 14.95 4.82 -0.23
CA ARG A 110 15.66 6.04 -0.61
C ARG A 110 15.30 7.18 0.32
N ALA A 111 16.16 8.18 0.38
CA ALA A 111 15.87 9.39 1.16
C ALA A 111 14.58 10.09 0.68
N SER A 112 14.31 10.10 -0.63
CA SER A 112 13.09 10.67 -1.21
C SER A 112 11.79 10.01 -0.73
N ASP A 113 11.84 8.75 -0.25
CA ASP A 113 10.67 8.07 0.31
C ASP A 113 10.18 8.74 1.59
N LEU A 114 11.07 9.47 2.30
CA LEU A 114 10.71 10.27 3.47
C LEU A 114 9.69 11.38 3.12
N ASN A 115 9.73 11.90 1.89
CA ASN A 115 8.76 12.90 1.42
C ASN A 115 7.32 12.37 1.36
N LEU A 116 7.15 11.05 1.31
CA LEU A 116 5.83 10.41 1.33
C LEU A 116 5.28 10.25 2.75
N LEU A 117 6.16 10.23 3.75
CA LEU A 117 5.82 9.95 5.15
C LEU A 117 5.64 11.22 5.97
N PHE A 118 6.31 12.30 5.59
CA PHE A 118 6.38 13.55 6.37
C PHE A 118 6.20 14.77 5.48
N ASP A 119 5.53 15.79 6.02
CA ASP A 119 5.50 17.12 5.42
C ASP A 119 6.81 17.83 5.73
N HIS A 120 7.62 18.03 4.73
CA HIS A 120 8.92 18.69 4.84
C HIS A 120 8.83 20.17 4.42
N SER A 121 9.58 21.03 5.12
CA SER A 121 9.89 22.38 4.63
C SER A 121 10.80 22.32 3.40
N ASP A 122 10.90 23.40 2.63
CA ASP A 122 11.71 23.44 1.42
C ASP A 122 13.18 23.08 1.70
N ALA A 123 13.73 23.63 2.78
CA ALA A 123 15.10 23.33 3.20
C ALA A 123 15.30 21.86 3.63
N GLN A 124 14.25 21.21 4.14
CA GLN A 124 14.31 19.76 4.46
C GLN A 124 14.26 18.91 3.18
N ARG A 125 13.49 19.34 2.17
CA ARG A 125 13.45 18.68 0.86
C ARG A 125 14.81 18.74 0.17
N ASP A 126 15.48 19.90 0.23
CA ASP A 126 16.81 20.05 -0.35
C ASP A 126 17.81 19.04 0.24
N VAL A 127 17.73 18.80 1.57
CA VAL A 127 18.56 17.80 2.23
C VAL A 127 18.19 16.38 1.83
N VAL A 128 16.90 16.07 1.74
CA VAL A 128 16.43 14.76 1.28
C VAL A 128 16.92 14.51 -0.15
N GLU A 129 16.89 15.51 -1.01
CA GLU A 129 17.40 15.44 -2.38
C GLU A 129 18.92 15.17 -2.42
N LEU A 130 19.69 15.83 -1.56
CA LEU A 130 21.13 15.58 -1.47
C LEU A 130 21.49 14.15 -1.02
N LEU A 131 20.63 13.52 -0.23
CA LEU A 131 20.82 12.16 0.26
C LEU A 131 20.24 11.09 -0.66
N ASP A 132 19.54 11.45 -1.73
CA ASP A 132 18.78 10.51 -2.57
C ASP A 132 19.68 9.57 -3.38
N ASP A 133 20.95 9.93 -3.58
CA ASP A 133 21.94 9.05 -4.20
C ASP A 133 22.38 7.91 -3.28
N MET A 134 22.20 8.06 -1.95
CA MET A 134 22.54 7.04 -0.97
C MET A 134 21.48 5.91 -0.98
N ARG A 135 21.94 4.67 -0.98
CA ARG A 135 21.06 3.51 -0.85
C ARG A 135 20.72 3.22 0.60
N GLY A 136 19.63 2.51 0.83
CA GLY A 136 19.05 2.32 2.15
C GLY A 136 20.03 1.88 3.24
N SER A 137 20.87 0.86 2.98
CA SER A 137 21.89 0.42 3.96
C SER A 137 22.93 1.51 4.23
N GLU A 138 23.35 2.22 3.21
CA GLU A 138 24.31 3.32 3.31
C GLU A 138 23.69 4.52 4.04
N LEU A 139 22.46 4.86 3.70
CA LEU A 139 21.67 5.90 4.35
C LEU A 139 21.48 5.61 5.85
N ILE A 140 21.11 4.38 6.19
CA ILE A 140 20.96 3.95 7.60
C ILE A 140 22.29 4.04 8.33
N GLN A 141 23.38 3.58 7.74
CA GLN A 141 24.72 3.68 8.33
C GLN A 141 25.14 5.14 8.53
N PHE A 142 24.87 6.00 7.56
CA PHE A 142 25.13 7.42 7.67
C PHE A 142 24.42 8.04 8.88
N PHE A 143 23.14 7.76 9.09
CA PHE A 143 22.38 8.27 10.23
C PHE A 143 22.77 7.65 11.58
N LEU A 144 23.28 6.41 11.58
CA LEU A 144 23.73 5.73 12.79
C LEU A 144 25.21 6.03 13.13
N SER A 145 25.98 6.56 12.20
CA SER A 145 27.41 6.83 12.41
C SER A 145 27.61 8.06 13.30
N THR A 146 28.68 8.02 14.07
CA THR A 146 29.14 9.19 14.86
C THR A 146 29.63 10.32 13.94
N GLU A 147 29.98 10.04 12.70
CA GLU A 147 30.38 11.04 11.71
C GLU A 147 29.24 12.02 11.41
N PHE A 148 28.02 11.60 11.63
CA PHE A 148 26.86 12.46 11.53
C PHE A 148 26.87 13.62 12.56
N ASP A 149 27.38 13.40 13.76
CA ASP A 149 27.51 14.44 14.78
C ASP A 149 28.66 15.42 14.49
N THR A 150 29.61 15.01 13.64
CA THR A 150 30.78 15.78 13.22
C THR A 150 30.66 16.33 11.82
N PHE A 151 29.51 16.02 11.12
CA PHE A 151 29.25 16.50 9.78
C PHE A 151 29.25 18.05 9.79
N ASP A 152 30.17 18.61 9.05
CA ASP A 152 30.29 20.06 8.92
C ASP A 152 29.18 20.62 8.08
N ALA A 153 28.08 20.96 8.74
CA ALA A 153 26.92 21.59 8.11
C ALA A 153 27.24 22.98 7.53
N SER A 154 28.43 23.55 7.82
CA SER A 154 28.83 24.85 7.26
C SER A 154 29.13 24.80 5.76
N ALA A 155 29.37 23.61 5.22
CA ALA A 155 29.52 23.40 3.77
C ALA A 155 28.17 23.41 3.03
N TYR A 156 27.05 23.30 3.76
CA TYR A 156 25.70 23.33 3.23
C TYR A 156 24.90 24.39 3.97
N ASP A 157 24.45 25.41 3.27
CA ASP A 157 23.61 26.51 3.80
C ASP A 157 22.20 26.02 4.19
N GLY A 158 22.09 24.94 5.01
CA GLY A 158 20.82 24.30 5.27
C GLY A 158 20.61 23.73 6.69
N PRO A 159 19.41 23.28 6.99
CA PRO A 159 18.97 22.83 8.30
C PRO A 159 19.39 21.39 8.67
N PHE A 160 20.46 20.87 8.07
CA PHE A 160 20.94 19.49 8.18
C PHE A 160 21.05 18.98 9.63
N PRO A 161 21.58 19.74 10.60
CA PRO A 161 21.66 19.30 12.00
C PRO A 161 20.28 19.11 12.66
N HIS A 162 19.27 19.85 12.22
CA HIS A 162 17.92 19.75 12.77
C HIS A 162 17.20 18.49 12.30
N ILE A 163 17.39 18.09 11.05
CA ILE A 163 16.78 16.87 10.50
C ILE A 163 17.33 15.63 11.16
N ALA A 164 18.63 15.60 11.34
CA ALA A 164 19.30 14.52 12.03
C ALA A 164 18.80 14.31 13.45
N ARG A 165 18.55 15.39 14.15
CA ARG A 165 18.01 15.35 15.51
C ARG A 165 16.56 14.87 15.52
N LEU A 166 15.74 15.24 14.52
CA LEU A 166 14.36 14.77 14.36
C LEU A 166 14.25 13.30 13.98
N LEU A 167 15.21 12.76 13.23
CA LEU A 167 15.22 11.34 12.85
C LEU A 167 15.76 10.43 13.97
N ARG A 168 16.41 10.98 15.00
CA ARG A 168 16.86 10.25 16.19
C ARG A 168 15.86 10.28 17.36
N SER A 169 14.83 11.12 17.30
CA SER A 169 13.79 11.24 18.32
C SER A 169 12.59 10.36 18.00
#